data_b26bf6bd8b02c96e90cdfae3beee41c2
#
_entry.id   b26bf6bd8b02c96e90cdfae3beee41c2
#
_cell.length_a   1.000
_cell.length_b   1.000
_cell.length_c   1.000
_cell.angle_alpha   90.00
_cell.angle_beta   90.00
_cell.angle_gamma   90.00
#
_symmetry.space_group_name_H-M   'P 1'
#
loop_
_entity.id
_entity.type
_entity.pdbx_description
1 polymer ?
#
loop_
_entity_poly.entity_id
_entity_poly.type
_entity_poly.pdbx_seq_one_letter_code
_entity_poly.pdbx_strand_id
1 'polypeptide(L)'
;NNGVNKLRLFDIESVDESIVKEGITFDKEAIEKNLTLFLYPDDSDEAGNLLRIYQQYFMVSNAAQLILMEMKEKQYDLRKMYDYAVIQINDTHPSMIIPELIRILVNDKAFTMDEAIEVVSKTCAYTNHTILAEALEKWPLSYLEKVVPQLVPIIKELSARVAAKYSDPKVQIIDDQNRVHMAHMDIHYGFSVNGVAAIHTEILKDTEPVSYTHLTLP
;
A
#
# COMPACT_ATOMS: atom_id res chain seq x y z
N ASN A 1 -21.15 -17.34 -22.07
CA ASN A 1 -19.90 -16.95 -21.41
C ASN A 1 -19.88 -17.60 -20.03
N ASN A 2 -19.01 -18.59 -19.82
CA ASN A 2 -18.83 -19.27 -18.51
C ASN A 2 -17.64 -18.65 -17.76
N GLY A 3 -17.58 -17.34 -17.66
CA GLY A 3 -16.57 -16.65 -16.87
C GLY A 3 -16.90 -16.71 -15.38
N VAL A 4 -15.89 -16.91 -14.53
CA VAL A 4 -16.00 -16.92 -13.08
C VAL A 4 -15.06 -15.88 -12.52
N ASN A 5 -15.58 -14.98 -11.68
CA ASN A 5 -14.76 -14.11 -10.85
C ASN A 5 -14.37 -14.86 -9.58
N LYS A 6 -13.10 -14.74 -9.18
CA LYS A 6 -12.58 -15.33 -7.94
C LYS A 6 -12.26 -14.25 -6.95
N LEU A 7 -12.84 -14.33 -5.75
CA LEU A 7 -12.40 -13.59 -4.58
C LEU A 7 -11.53 -14.51 -3.75
N ARG A 8 -10.32 -14.06 -3.39
CA ARG A 8 -9.42 -14.80 -2.51
C ARG A 8 -9.33 -14.08 -1.18
N LEU A 9 -9.61 -14.82 -0.13
CA LEU A 9 -9.49 -14.38 1.26
C LEU A 9 -8.33 -15.10 1.88
N PHE A 10 -7.60 -14.39 2.73
CA PHE A 10 -6.45 -14.91 3.46
C PHE A 10 -6.74 -14.85 4.95
N ASP A 11 -6.33 -15.89 5.66
CA ASP A 11 -6.49 -16.02 7.10
C ASP A 11 -5.26 -16.71 7.71
N ILE A 12 -5.17 -16.68 9.04
CA ILE A 12 -4.14 -17.35 9.81
C ILE A 12 -4.78 -18.56 10.50
N GLU A 13 -4.22 -19.76 10.32
CA GLU A 13 -4.77 -21.00 10.85
C GLU A 13 -4.84 -21.08 12.40
N SER A 14 -4.13 -20.20 13.11
CA SER A 14 -3.99 -20.25 14.57
C SER A 14 -4.94 -19.35 15.35
N VAL A 15 -5.99 -18.80 14.74
CA VAL A 15 -6.92 -17.92 15.45
C VAL A 15 -7.82 -18.74 16.38
N ASP A 16 -7.65 -18.55 17.69
CA ASP A 16 -8.54 -19.12 18.71
C ASP A 16 -9.82 -18.29 18.83
N GLU A 17 -10.92 -18.78 18.26
CA GLU A 17 -12.22 -18.11 18.27
C GLU A 17 -12.82 -17.94 19.71
N SER A 18 -12.24 -18.57 20.73
CA SER A 18 -12.71 -18.44 22.10
C SER A 18 -12.58 -17.00 22.67
N ILE A 19 -11.69 -16.20 22.09
CA ILE A 19 -11.41 -14.82 22.48
C ILE A 19 -12.62 -13.88 22.21
N VAL A 20 -13.50 -14.25 21.29
CA VAL A 20 -14.66 -13.41 20.92
C VAL A 20 -15.78 -13.48 21.96
N LYS A 21 -15.74 -14.41 22.91
CA LYS A 21 -16.87 -14.72 23.82
C LYS A 21 -16.95 -13.86 25.08
N GLU A 22 -15.92 -13.11 25.43
CA GLU A 22 -15.85 -12.42 26.72
C GLU A 22 -15.84 -10.88 26.67
N GLY A 23 -16.37 -10.27 25.60
CA GLY A 23 -16.47 -8.80 25.55
C GLY A 23 -15.12 -8.08 25.32
N ILE A 24 -15.18 -7.08 24.60
CA ILE A 24 -14.30 -6.27 23.78
C ILE A 24 -13.02 -5.69 24.45
N THR A 25 -12.28 -6.44 25.19
CA THR A 25 -10.90 -6.09 25.53
C THR A 25 -9.96 -7.13 24.92
N PHE A 26 -9.53 -6.89 23.66
CA PHE A 26 -8.54 -7.75 23.06
C PHE A 26 -7.13 -7.19 23.28
N ASP A 27 -6.20 -8.09 23.49
CA ASP A 27 -4.78 -7.78 23.61
C ASP A 27 -4.21 -7.41 22.24
N LYS A 28 -4.08 -6.12 21.97
CA LYS A 28 -3.53 -5.58 20.71
C LYS A 28 -2.08 -6.01 20.47
N GLU A 29 -1.35 -6.41 21.52
CA GLU A 29 0.02 -6.88 21.42
C GLU A 29 0.10 -8.30 20.89
N ALA A 30 -0.97 -9.07 21.00
CA ALA A 30 -1.05 -10.43 20.47
C ALA A 30 -1.37 -10.41 18.97
N ILE A 31 -0.42 -9.94 18.14
CA ILE A 31 -0.59 -9.75 16.70
C ILE A 31 -1.07 -11.03 16.01
N GLU A 32 -0.48 -12.18 16.35
CA GLU A 32 -0.84 -13.48 15.76
C GLU A 32 -2.31 -13.86 15.96
N LYS A 33 -2.91 -13.40 17.06
CA LYS A 33 -4.32 -13.66 17.38
C LYS A 33 -5.28 -12.66 16.75
N ASN A 34 -4.83 -11.44 16.52
CA ASN A 34 -5.71 -10.31 16.17
C ASN A 34 -5.61 -9.89 14.70
N LEU A 35 -4.65 -10.44 13.94
CA LEU A 35 -4.32 -9.95 12.60
C LEU A 35 -5.51 -10.01 11.64
N THR A 36 -6.34 -11.04 11.72
CA THR A 36 -7.50 -11.23 10.84
C THR A 36 -8.85 -11.12 11.57
N LEU A 37 -8.83 -10.95 12.89
CA LEU A 37 -10.05 -10.99 13.72
C LEU A 37 -10.91 -9.73 13.57
N PHE A 38 -10.30 -8.55 13.44
CA PHE A 38 -11.00 -7.28 13.31
C PHE A 38 -10.51 -6.50 12.09
N LEU A 39 -11.43 -5.96 11.30
CA LEU A 39 -11.10 -5.19 10.10
C LEU A 39 -10.49 -3.82 10.45
N TYR A 40 -11.04 -3.15 11.45
CA TYR A 40 -10.57 -1.85 11.96
C TYR A 40 -10.34 -1.94 13.47
N PRO A 41 -9.11 -2.25 13.90
CA PRO A 41 -8.79 -2.22 15.33
C PRO A 41 -8.84 -0.78 15.85
N ASP A 42 -9.03 -0.63 17.17
CA ASP A 42 -8.82 0.66 17.82
C ASP A 42 -7.35 1.07 17.68
N ASP A 43 -7.11 2.18 16.99
CA ASP A 43 -5.78 2.74 16.67
C ASP A 43 -5.49 4.04 17.45
N SER A 44 -6.15 4.22 18.60
CA SER A 44 -5.94 5.38 19.48
C SER A 44 -4.59 5.38 20.19
N ASP A 45 -3.89 4.25 20.21
CA ASP A 45 -2.57 4.07 20.82
C ASP A 45 -1.54 3.47 19.83
N GLU A 46 -0.27 3.40 20.26
CA GLU A 46 0.81 2.84 19.44
C GLU A 46 0.56 1.39 19.06
N ALA A 47 0.08 0.55 19.98
CA ALA A 47 -0.15 -0.86 19.73
C ALA A 47 -1.22 -1.07 18.65
N GLY A 48 -2.31 -0.31 18.69
CA GLY A 48 -3.35 -0.32 17.67
C GLY A 48 -2.84 0.17 16.31
N ASN A 49 -2.03 1.21 16.28
CA ASN A 49 -1.39 1.70 15.07
C ASN A 49 -0.45 0.64 14.45
N LEU A 50 0.37 -0.02 15.25
CA LEU A 50 1.24 -1.10 14.78
C LEU A 50 0.43 -2.28 14.25
N LEU A 51 -0.64 -2.71 14.94
CA LEU A 51 -1.54 -3.76 14.49
C LEU A 51 -2.16 -3.41 13.13
N ARG A 52 -2.59 -2.16 12.94
CA ARG A 52 -3.13 -1.69 11.67
C ARG A 52 -2.11 -1.80 10.52
N ILE A 53 -0.85 -1.42 10.75
CA ILE A 53 0.21 -1.60 9.76
C ILE A 53 0.44 -3.08 9.45
N TYR A 54 0.45 -3.96 10.46
CA TYR A 54 0.54 -5.40 10.26
C TYR A 54 -0.60 -5.95 9.39
N GLN A 55 -1.84 -5.53 9.64
CA GLN A 55 -3.01 -5.95 8.86
C GLN A 55 -2.90 -5.50 7.40
N GLN A 56 -2.51 -4.25 7.17
CA GLN A 56 -2.31 -3.72 5.82
C GLN A 56 -1.20 -4.48 5.09
N TYR A 57 -0.08 -4.73 5.77
CA TYR A 57 1.02 -5.48 5.17
C TYR A 57 0.65 -6.93 4.90
N PHE A 58 -0.06 -7.59 5.80
CA PHE A 58 -0.56 -8.96 5.58
C PHE A 58 -1.40 -9.06 4.31
N MET A 59 -2.36 -8.16 4.13
CA MET A 59 -3.18 -8.09 2.92
C MET A 59 -2.33 -7.88 1.66
N VAL A 60 -1.43 -6.92 1.71
CA VAL A 60 -0.59 -6.51 0.59
C VAL A 60 0.41 -7.59 0.19
N SER A 61 1.09 -8.20 1.17
CA SER A 61 2.09 -9.24 0.90
C SER A 61 1.45 -10.49 0.28
N ASN A 62 0.28 -10.89 0.78
CA ASN A 62 -0.48 -12.00 0.19
C ASN A 62 -0.92 -11.68 -1.25
N ALA A 63 -1.42 -10.47 -1.50
CA ALA A 63 -1.85 -10.06 -2.83
C ALA A 63 -0.67 -10.02 -3.82
N ALA A 64 0.46 -9.43 -3.42
CA ALA A 64 1.67 -9.37 -4.24
C ALA A 64 2.17 -10.76 -4.65
N GLN A 65 2.29 -11.66 -3.67
CA GLN A 65 2.74 -13.03 -3.91
C GLN A 65 1.78 -13.80 -4.81
N LEU A 66 0.47 -13.68 -4.59
CA LEU A 66 -0.54 -14.32 -5.40
C LEU A 66 -0.48 -13.88 -6.87
N ILE A 67 -0.37 -12.56 -7.12
CA ILE A 67 -0.24 -12.02 -8.49
C ILE A 67 0.99 -12.62 -9.17
N LEU A 68 2.13 -12.64 -8.50
CA LEU A 68 3.38 -13.18 -9.05
C LEU A 68 3.30 -14.69 -9.29
N MET A 69 2.62 -15.45 -8.42
CA MET A 69 2.38 -16.88 -8.61
C MET A 69 1.50 -17.13 -9.83
N GLU A 70 0.39 -16.41 -9.99
CA GLU A 70 -0.49 -16.55 -11.15
C GLU A 70 0.21 -16.18 -12.46
N MET A 71 1.03 -15.15 -12.45
CA MET A 71 1.83 -14.79 -13.63
C MET A 71 2.83 -15.89 -13.99
N LYS A 72 3.48 -16.49 -12.97
CA LYS A 72 4.40 -17.62 -13.18
C LYS A 72 3.67 -18.84 -13.75
N GLU A 73 2.52 -19.21 -13.20
CA GLU A 73 1.70 -20.32 -13.70
C GLU A 73 1.30 -20.14 -15.17
N LYS A 74 0.99 -18.90 -15.55
CA LYS A 74 0.62 -18.54 -16.93
C LYS A 74 1.81 -18.29 -17.84
N GLN A 75 3.03 -18.38 -17.32
CA GLN A 75 4.29 -18.10 -18.02
C GLN A 75 4.37 -16.68 -18.62
N TYR A 76 3.75 -15.71 -17.95
CA TYR A 76 3.81 -14.31 -18.35
C TYR A 76 5.15 -13.67 -17.98
N ASP A 77 5.61 -12.76 -18.84
CA ASP A 77 6.82 -11.98 -18.59
C ASP A 77 6.57 -10.93 -17.50
N LEU A 78 7.25 -11.05 -16.36
CA LEU A 78 7.13 -10.10 -15.26
C LEU A 78 7.57 -8.68 -15.64
N ARG A 79 8.45 -8.52 -16.66
CA ARG A 79 8.84 -7.21 -17.19
C ARG A 79 7.71 -6.49 -17.91
N LYS A 80 6.66 -7.23 -18.25
CA LYS A 80 5.43 -6.74 -18.88
C LYS A 80 4.20 -6.97 -18.00
N MET A 81 4.37 -6.96 -16.66
CA MET A 81 3.29 -7.20 -15.72
C MET A 81 2.06 -6.33 -16.01
N TYR A 82 2.26 -5.08 -16.36
CA TYR A 82 1.21 -4.12 -16.70
C TYR A 82 0.35 -4.50 -17.91
N ASP A 83 0.77 -5.45 -18.75
CA ASP A 83 -0.03 -5.99 -19.85
C ASP A 83 -1.04 -7.06 -19.37
N TYR A 84 -0.85 -7.60 -18.18
CA TYR A 84 -1.60 -8.75 -17.66
C TYR A 84 -2.30 -8.51 -16.33
N ALA A 85 -1.85 -7.51 -15.58
CA ALA A 85 -2.38 -7.20 -14.26
C ALA A 85 -2.49 -5.68 -14.07
N VAL A 86 -3.56 -5.26 -13.43
CA VAL A 86 -3.74 -3.91 -12.90
C VAL A 86 -4.05 -4.02 -11.41
N ILE A 87 -3.36 -3.25 -10.61
CA ILE A 87 -3.57 -3.16 -9.17
C ILE A 87 -4.24 -1.82 -8.89
N GLN A 88 -5.50 -1.88 -8.46
CA GLN A 88 -6.23 -0.68 -8.04
C GLN A 88 -6.05 -0.51 -6.53
N ILE A 89 -5.28 0.50 -6.14
CA ILE A 89 -5.10 0.92 -4.76
C ILE A 89 -6.34 1.74 -4.37
N ASN A 90 -7.21 1.12 -3.55
CA ASN A 90 -8.43 1.78 -3.07
C ASN A 90 -8.14 2.42 -1.71
N ASP A 91 -8.05 3.75 -1.67
CA ASP A 91 -7.54 4.52 -0.56
C ASP A 91 -6.07 4.18 -0.23
N THR A 92 -5.56 4.60 0.93
CA THR A 92 -4.15 4.42 1.31
C THR A 92 -3.85 3.11 2.02
N HIS A 93 -4.88 2.33 2.40
CA HIS A 93 -4.70 1.08 3.14
C HIS A 93 -3.80 0.05 2.43
N PRO A 94 -3.87 -0.17 1.09
CA PRO A 94 -2.98 -1.08 0.39
C PRO A 94 -1.75 -0.42 -0.23
N SER A 95 -1.40 0.82 0.09
CA SER A 95 -0.26 1.55 -0.52
C SER A 95 1.06 0.81 -0.45
N MET A 96 1.28 0.00 0.59
CA MET A 96 2.50 -0.81 0.72
C MET A 96 2.68 -1.85 -0.40
N ILE A 97 1.69 -2.04 -1.28
CA ILE A 97 1.83 -2.91 -2.46
C ILE A 97 2.96 -2.43 -3.39
N ILE A 98 3.17 -1.11 -3.48
CA ILE A 98 4.22 -0.53 -4.31
C ILE A 98 5.61 -0.96 -3.82
N PRO A 99 6.04 -0.64 -2.59
CA PRO A 99 7.36 -1.05 -2.12
C PRO A 99 7.49 -2.57 -1.94
N GLU A 100 6.42 -3.30 -1.65
CA GLU A 100 6.48 -4.76 -1.52
C GLU A 100 6.73 -5.45 -2.87
N LEU A 101 6.03 -5.08 -3.92
CA LEU A 101 6.30 -5.61 -5.27
C LEU A 101 7.70 -5.26 -5.74
N ILE A 102 8.15 -4.02 -5.56
CA ILE A 102 9.52 -3.60 -5.91
C ILE A 102 10.52 -4.49 -5.15
N ARG A 103 10.34 -4.68 -3.85
CA ARG A 103 11.20 -5.53 -3.03
C ARG A 103 11.30 -6.95 -3.57
N ILE A 104 10.16 -7.58 -3.88
CA ILE A 104 10.12 -8.96 -4.38
C ILE A 104 10.79 -9.02 -5.77
N LEU A 105 10.51 -8.08 -6.66
CA LEU A 105 11.08 -8.07 -8.00
C LEU A 105 12.61 -7.91 -7.95
N VAL A 106 13.13 -7.03 -7.10
CA VAL A 106 14.57 -6.81 -6.96
C VAL A 106 15.25 -8.00 -6.29
N ASN A 107 14.73 -8.48 -5.16
CA ASN A 107 15.42 -9.49 -4.35
C ASN A 107 15.28 -10.90 -4.91
N ASP A 108 14.10 -11.24 -5.46
CA ASP A 108 13.74 -12.63 -5.78
C ASP A 108 13.65 -12.89 -7.29
N LYS A 109 13.59 -11.83 -8.12
CA LYS A 109 13.35 -11.94 -9.56
C LYS A 109 14.44 -11.32 -10.43
N ALA A 110 15.55 -10.91 -9.82
CA ALA A 110 16.72 -10.34 -10.52
C ALA A 110 16.41 -9.09 -11.37
N PHE A 111 15.49 -8.25 -10.88
CA PHE A 111 15.26 -6.94 -11.47
C PHE A 111 16.26 -5.93 -10.91
N THR A 112 16.67 -4.96 -11.71
CA THR A 112 17.26 -3.74 -11.18
C THR A 112 16.18 -2.91 -10.47
N MET A 113 16.59 -1.98 -9.61
CA MET A 113 15.66 -1.07 -8.95
C MET A 113 14.84 -0.26 -9.98
N ASP A 114 15.47 0.22 -11.04
CA ASP A 114 14.82 1.01 -12.08
C ASP A 114 13.78 0.20 -12.86
N GLU A 115 14.11 -1.03 -13.25
CA GLU A 115 13.16 -1.94 -13.91
C GLU A 115 11.95 -2.25 -13.02
N ALA A 116 12.20 -2.53 -11.73
CA ALA A 116 11.12 -2.83 -10.79
C ALA A 116 10.19 -1.62 -10.57
N ILE A 117 10.76 -0.43 -10.37
CA ILE A 117 9.98 0.81 -10.24
C ILE A 117 9.15 1.07 -11.51
N GLU A 118 9.73 0.93 -12.68
CA GLU A 118 9.02 1.15 -13.94
C GLU A 118 7.84 0.19 -14.09
N VAL A 119 8.04 -1.10 -13.88
CA VAL A 119 6.99 -2.12 -13.99
C VAL A 119 5.88 -1.89 -12.98
N VAL A 120 6.22 -1.65 -11.71
CA VAL A 120 5.23 -1.43 -10.64
C VAL A 120 4.45 -0.14 -10.89
N SER A 121 5.12 0.94 -11.29
CA SER A 121 4.45 2.21 -11.58
C SER A 121 3.46 2.13 -12.75
N LYS A 122 3.70 1.25 -13.72
CA LYS A 122 2.77 1.00 -14.83
C LYS A 122 1.65 0.03 -14.46
N THR A 123 1.78 -0.68 -13.35
CA THR A 123 0.81 -1.69 -12.90
C THR A 123 -0.17 -1.15 -11.87
N CYS A 124 0.23 -0.17 -11.06
CA CYS A 124 -0.56 0.37 -9.95
C CYS A 124 -1.31 1.65 -10.35
N ALA A 125 -2.57 1.74 -9.94
CA ALA A 125 -3.40 2.93 -10.02
C ALA A 125 -3.99 3.24 -8.65
N TYR A 126 -4.24 4.51 -8.35
CA TYR A 126 -4.73 4.97 -7.05
C TYR A 126 -6.08 5.66 -7.16
N THR A 127 -7.02 5.25 -6.31
CA THR A 127 -8.31 5.94 -6.11
C THR A 127 -8.42 6.41 -4.67
N ASN A 128 -8.56 7.72 -4.49
CA ASN A 128 -8.78 8.31 -3.18
C ASN A 128 -10.27 8.23 -2.79
N HIS A 129 -10.54 7.72 -1.60
CA HIS A 129 -11.86 7.65 -0.96
C HIS A 129 -11.97 8.60 0.25
N THR A 130 -10.88 9.23 0.67
CA THR A 130 -10.81 10.09 1.85
C THR A 130 -11.10 11.53 1.49
N ILE A 131 -12.09 12.16 2.17
CA ILE A 131 -12.50 13.55 1.94
C ILE A 131 -11.63 14.53 2.72
N LEU A 132 -11.20 14.17 3.92
CA LEU A 132 -10.39 15.04 4.77
C LEU A 132 -8.91 14.77 4.55
N ALA A 133 -8.16 15.78 4.10
CA ALA A 133 -6.72 15.66 3.89
C ALA A 133 -5.96 15.23 5.17
N GLU A 134 -6.44 15.66 6.33
CA GLU A 134 -5.88 15.29 7.62
C GLU A 134 -6.04 13.79 7.95
N ALA A 135 -7.03 13.12 7.33
CA ALA A 135 -7.30 11.70 7.52
C ALA A 135 -6.50 10.80 6.57
N LEU A 136 -5.74 11.36 5.61
CA LEU A 136 -4.82 10.60 4.78
C LEU A 136 -3.68 10.03 5.63
N GLU A 137 -3.43 8.75 5.50
CA GLU A 137 -2.49 8.03 6.37
C GLU A 137 -1.06 8.54 6.22
N LYS A 138 -0.47 8.87 7.37
CA LYS A 138 0.93 9.27 7.53
C LYS A 138 1.55 8.45 8.65
N TRP A 139 2.36 7.49 8.30
CA TRP A 139 2.95 6.61 9.30
C TRP A 139 4.33 7.13 9.75
N PRO A 140 4.59 7.24 11.06
CA PRO A 140 5.96 7.45 11.55
C PRO A 140 6.89 6.40 10.95
N LEU A 141 8.03 6.82 10.41
CA LEU A 141 9.01 5.90 9.81
C LEU A 141 9.45 4.83 10.82
N SER A 142 9.53 5.20 12.11
CA SER A 142 9.85 4.27 13.20
C SER A 142 8.83 3.14 13.36
N TYR A 143 7.57 3.35 13.01
CA TYR A 143 6.56 2.28 13.04
C TYR A 143 6.78 1.30 11.87
N LEU A 144 7.10 1.81 10.70
CA LEU A 144 7.43 0.96 9.56
C LEU A 144 8.75 0.20 9.80
N GLU A 145 9.73 0.81 10.47
CA GLU A 145 10.96 0.14 10.88
C GLU A 145 10.72 -1.00 11.88
N LYS A 146 9.68 -0.89 12.74
CA LYS A 146 9.28 -1.96 13.66
C LYS A 146 8.53 -3.10 12.96
N VAL A 147 7.60 -2.77 12.08
CA VAL A 147 6.63 -3.74 11.50
C VAL A 147 7.11 -4.32 10.18
N VAL A 148 7.63 -3.48 9.29
CA VAL A 148 8.02 -3.83 7.92
C VAL A 148 9.43 -3.34 7.57
N PRO A 149 10.46 -3.67 8.38
CA PRO A 149 11.82 -3.16 8.19
C PRO A 149 12.37 -3.45 6.78
N GLN A 150 11.92 -4.52 6.15
CA GLN A 150 12.32 -4.91 4.79
C GLN A 150 11.81 -3.95 3.71
N LEU A 151 10.75 -3.18 3.96
CA LEU A 151 10.23 -2.18 3.02
C LEU A 151 10.91 -0.82 3.17
N VAL A 152 11.47 -0.53 4.32
CA VAL A 152 12.04 0.79 4.63
C VAL A 152 13.13 1.23 3.66
N PRO A 153 14.09 0.38 3.25
CA PRO A 153 15.08 0.76 2.24
C PRO A 153 14.45 1.16 0.90
N ILE A 154 13.40 0.45 0.48
CA ILE A 154 12.68 0.76 -0.76
C ILE A 154 11.95 2.08 -0.63
N ILE A 155 11.21 2.31 0.46
CA ILE A 155 10.49 3.56 0.72
C ILE A 155 11.46 4.76 0.74
N LYS A 156 12.63 4.61 1.38
CA LYS A 156 13.67 5.65 1.40
C LYS A 156 14.23 5.93 0.00
N GLU A 157 14.44 4.90 -0.82
CA GLU A 157 14.87 5.05 -2.22
C GLU A 157 13.81 5.78 -3.06
N LEU A 158 12.54 5.40 -2.95
CA LEU A 158 11.44 6.06 -3.63
C LEU A 158 11.34 7.54 -3.22
N SER A 159 11.45 7.83 -1.93
CA SER A 159 11.45 9.19 -1.39
C SER A 159 12.64 10.02 -1.90
N ALA A 160 13.84 9.45 -1.94
CA ALA A 160 15.03 10.12 -2.44
C ALA A 160 14.89 10.50 -3.91
N ARG A 161 14.31 9.65 -4.74
CA ARG A 161 14.04 9.94 -6.15
C ARG A 161 13.05 11.07 -6.34
N VAL A 162 12.00 11.13 -5.51
CA VAL A 162 11.04 12.24 -5.51
C VAL A 162 11.74 13.54 -5.10
N ALA A 163 12.55 13.53 -4.02
CA ALA A 163 13.29 14.69 -3.56
C ALA A 163 14.30 15.20 -4.59
N ALA A 164 14.93 14.31 -5.34
CA ALA A 164 15.84 14.69 -6.44
C ALA A 164 15.12 15.38 -7.62
N LYS A 165 13.84 15.07 -7.81
CA LYS A 165 13.03 15.60 -8.93
C LYS A 165 12.25 16.84 -8.54
N TYR A 166 11.79 16.94 -7.30
CA TYR A 166 10.91 18.01 -6.82
C TYR A 166 11.44 18.60 -5.50
N SER A 167 11.61 19.91 -5.47
CA SER A 167 12.07 20.66 -4.29
C SER A 167 10.96 21.08 -3.33
N ASP A 168 9.68 20.93 -3.74
CA ASP A 168 8.53 21.31 -2.92
C ASP A 168 8.37 20.33 -1.75
N PRO A 169 8.40 20.80 -0.48
CA PRO A 169 8.18 19.93 0.68
C PRO A 169 6.82 19.24 0.70
N LYS A 170 5.81 19.83 0.07
CA LYS A 170 4.44 19.33 0.05
C LYS A 170 4.28 18.04 -0.76
N VAL A 171 5.23 17.73 -1.62
CA VAL A 171 5.14 16.55 -2.50
C VAL A 171 6.04 15.40 -2.04
N GLN A 172 6.78 15.59 -0.94
CA GLN A 172 7.72 14.59 -0.46
C GLN A 172 7.01 13.37 0.14
N ILE A 173 7.55 12.18 -0.11
CA ILE A 173 7.02 10.93 0.48
C ILE A 173 7.35 10.87 1.97
N ILE A 174 8.56 11.24 2.35
CA ILE A 174 8.95 11.35 3.77
C ILE A 174 9.08 12.83 4.10
N ASP A 175 8.31 13.28 5.08
CA ASP A 175 8.32 14.67 5.52
C ASP A 175 9.44 14.98 6.53
N ASP A 176 9.56 16.26 6.94
CA ASP A 176 10.55 16.76 7.90
C ASP A 176 10.37 16.21 9.34
N GLN A 177 9.19 15.62 9.63
CA GLN A 177 8.88 14.92 10.88
C GLN A 177 9.14 13.41 10.79
N ASN A 178 9.80 12.92 9.73
CA ASN A 178 10.00 11.50 9.46
C ASN A 178 8.71 10.68 9.42
N ARG A 179 7.66 11.23 8.83
CA ARG A 179 6.42 10.51 8.54
C ARG A 179 6.35 10.18 7.05
N VAL A 180 5.92 8.97 6.74
CA VAL A 180 5.70 8.49 5.38
C VAL A 180 4.27 8.80 4.97
N HIS A 181 4.10 9.64 3.95
CA HIS A 181 2.82 9.98 3.35
C HIS A 181 2.43 8.88 2.35
N MET A 182 1.47 8.03 2.71
CA MET A 182 1.11 6.88 1.89
C MET A 182 0.52 7.31 0.55
N ALA A 183 -0.37 8.31 0.54
CA ALA A 183 -0.95 8.86 -0.68
C ALA A 183 0.10 9.44 -1.64
N HIS A 184 1.15 10.10 -1.13
CA HIS A 184 2.21 10.63 -1.98
C HIS A 184 2.96 9.52 -2.72
N MET A 185 3.19 8.39 -2.06
CA MET A 185 3.81 7.23 -2.70
C MET A 185 2.94 6.70 -3.84
N ASP A 186 1.64 6.57 -3.62
CA ASP A 186 0.68 6.11 -4.63
C ASP A 186 0.59 7.07 -5.82
N ILE A 187 0.59 8.38 -5.57
CA ILE A 187 0.53 9.41 -6.59
C ILE A 187 1.80 9.43 -7.44
N HIS A 188 2.98 9.35 -6.82
CA HIS A 188 4.25 9.40 -7.56
C HIS A 188 4.54 8.13 -8.37
N TYR A 189 4.06 6.98 -7.90
CA TYR A 189 4.39 5.66 -8.45
C TYR A 189 3.19 4.87 -8.96
N GLY A 190 2.06 5.55 -9.21
CA GLY A 190 0.92 5.01 -9.94
C GLY A 190 0.83 5.60 -11.35
N PHE A 191 0.30 4.84 -12.31
CA PHE A 191 0.06 5.34 -13.68
C PHE A 191 -1.19 6.20 -13.81
N SER A 192 -2.10 6.11 -12.83
CA SER A 192 -3.38 6.82 -12.83
C SER A 192 -3.81 7.15 -11.41
N VAL A 193 -4.33 8.36 -11.22
CA VAL A 193 -4.82 8.84 -9.92
C VAL A 193 -6.20 9.45 -10.13
N ASN A 194 -7.18 9.07 -9.31
CA ASN A 194 -8.50 9.67 -9.32
C ASN A 194 -9.14 9.69 -7.93
N GLY A 195 -10.10 10.58 -7.72
CA GLY A 195 -11.00 10.51 -6.59
C GLY A 195 -12.22 9.64 -6.92
N VAL A 196 -12.83 9.01 -5.93
CA VAL A 196 -14.04 8.20 -6.12
C VAL A 196 -15.25 9.03 -6.57
N ALA A 197 -15.23 10.35 -6.33
CA ALA A 197 -16.20 11.33 -6.83
C ALA A 197 -15.50 12.66 -7.11
N ALA A 198 -16.19 13.58 -7.80
CA ALA A 198 -15.62 14.88 -8.17
C ALA A 198 -15.04 15.65 -6.98
N ILE A 199 -15.71 15.64 -5.83
CA ILE A 199 -15.22 16.30 -4.61
C ILE A 199 -13.87 15.74 -4.13
N HIS A 200 -13.66 14.42 -4.23
CA HIS A 200 -12.38 13.80 -3.84
C HIS A 200 -11.25 14.21 -4.80
N THR A 201 -11.59 14.33 -6.08
CA THR A 201 -10.65 14.80 -7.10
C THR A 201 -10.23 16.26 -6.88
N GLU A 202 -11.16 17.13 -6.52
CA GLU A 202 -10.85 18.53 -6.19
C GLU A 202 -9.95 18.63 -4.94
N ILE A 203 -10.25 17.83 -3.89
CA ILE A 203 -9.41 17.79 -2.69
C ILE A 203 -7.98 17.34 -3.04
N LEU A 204 -7.83 16.29 -3.84
CA LEU A 204 -6.52 15.83 -4.29
C LEU A 204 -5.74 16.94 -5.03
N LYS A 205 -6.41 17.73 -5.86
CA LYS A 205 -5.76 18.86 -6.58
C LYS A 205 -5.22 19.93 -5.63
N ASP A 206 -5.98 20.22 -4.58
CA ASP A 206 -5.68 21.32 -3.68
C ASP A 206 -4.70 20.95 -2.57
N THR A 207 -4.65 19.67 -2.15
CA THR A 207 -3.93 19.24 -0.96
C THR A 207 -2.78 18.28 -1.22
N GLU A 208 -2.77 17.59 -2.37
CA GLU A 208 -1.82 16.54 -2.68
C GLU A 208 -0.98 16.85 -3.93
N PRO A 209 0.17 16.18 -4.16
CA PRO A 209 1.08 16.47 -5.27
C PRO A 209 0.56 16.12 -6.67
N VAL A 210 -0.75 16.08 -6.87
CA VAL A 210 -1.39 15.64 -8.11
C VAL A 210 -1.14 16.57 -9.30
N SER A 211 -0.85 17.84 -9.04
CA SER A 211 -0.45 18.81 -10.09
C SER A 211 0.85 18.43 -10.80
N TYR A 212 1.63 17.51 -10.21
CA TYR A 212 2.92 17.02 -10.74
C TYR A 212 2.80 15.67 -11.45
N THR A 213 1.61 15.05 -11.46
CA THR A 213 1.37 13.70 -11.97
C THR A 213 0.13 13.63 -12.87
N HIS A 214 -0.20 12.44 -13.35
CA HIS A 214 -1.33 12.21 -14.24
C HIS A 214 -2.64 12.04 -13.43
N LEU A 215 -3.40 13.13 -13.25
CA LEU A 215 -4.75 13.05 -12.72
C LEU A 215 -5.71 12.63 -13.84
N THR A 216 -6.34 11.50 -13.69
CA THR A 216 -7.47 11.10 -14.54
C THR A 216 -8.76 11.55 -13.86
N LEU A 217 -9.51 12.40 -14.54
CA LEU A 217 -10.86 12.81 -14.10
C LEU A 217 -11.82 11.64 -14.30
N PRO A 218 -12.80 11.43 -13.39
CA PRO A 218 -13.87 10.46 -13.62
C PRO A 218 -14.74 10.85 -14.82
#